data_1e668d18dfe3d2664a84671e7b699b42
#
_entry.id   1e668d18dfe3d2664a84671e7b699b42
#
_cell.length_a   1.000
_cell.length_b   1.000
_cell.length_c   1.000
_cell.angle_alpha   90.00
_cell.angle_beta   90.00
_cell.angle_gamma   90.00
#
_symmetry.space_group_name_H-M   'P 1'
#
loop_
_entity.id
_entity.type
_entity.pdbx_description
1 polymer ?
#
loop_
_entity_poly.entity_id
_entity_poly.type
_entity_poly.pdbx_seq_one_letter_code
_entity_poly.pdbx_strand_id
1 'polypeptide(L)'
;ILPFWGSGVRPICDAHPDLICVEPGIGYAGGHWARFKVFESYAIYHAYAGMQGVGSCKQDWYEVVIPNYFDIDDFDYNEKKEDYYLYLGRVYSGKGVEIAIQATEILGKKLVIAGQKEEGYKLPDHVEYVGYADVNMRKKLMSNATASFIPSMYVEPFGGVQVENLLSGTPTLTTDWGCFAENNPHGITGYRCRTMGDFIDAMHNIKKIRPADCLAFGKNFTLDKVAPMYEKYFNDIL
;
A
#
# COMPACT_ATOMS: atom_id res chain seq x y z
N ILE A 1 1.01 26.05 -3.79
CA ILE A 1 0.16 25.46 -2.72
C ILE A 1 0.04 23.95 -2.97
N LEU A 2 0.20 23.16 -1.91
CA LEU A 2 -0.02 21.71 -1.93
C LEU A 2 -1.28 21.36 -1.14
N PRO A 3 -2.46 21.33 -1.78
CA PRO A 3 -3.73 21.01 -1.13
C PRO A 3 -3.89 19.49 -1.00
N PHE A 4 -3.63 18.95 0.17
CA PHE A 4 -4.03 17.59 0.53
C PHE A 4 -5.54 17.54 0.83
N TRP A 5 -6.19 16.38 0.69
CA TRP A 5 -7.61 16.14 1.02
C TRP A 5 -8.63 16.57 -0.04
N GLY A 6 -8.23 16.64 -1.30
CA GLY A 6 -9.13 16.84 -2.44
C GLY A 6 -9.84 18.20 -2.42
N SER A 7 -11.09 18.21 -2.86
CA SER A 7 -11.87 19.46 -3.06
C SER A 7 -12.14 20.25 -1.77
N GLY A 8 -11.99 19.66 -0.58
CA GLY A 8 -12.21 20.35 0.69
C GLY A 8 -11.30 21.55 0.93
N VAL A 9 -10.10 21.56 0.33
CA VAL A 9 -9.12 22.67 0.44
C VAL A 9 -9.11 23.60 -0.77
N ARG A 10 -9.93 23.35 -1.77
CA ARG A 10 -10.05 24.19 -2.98
C ARG A 10 -10.29 25.68 -2.69
N PRO A 11 -11.14 26.06 -1.71
CA PRO A 11 -11.36 27.49 -1.43
C PRO A 11 -10.09 28.26 -1.04
N ILE A 12 -9.10 27.59 -0.46
CA ILE A 12 -7.80 28.19 -0.13
C ILE A 12 -7.03 28.52 -1.42
N CYS A 13 -7.02 27.60 -2.36
CA CYS A 13 -6.34 27.81 -3.66
C CYS A 13 -7.07 28.86 -4.50
N ASP A 14 -8.41 28.85 -4.51
CA ASP A 14 -9.21 29.83 -5.24
C ASP A 14 -9.01 31.27 -4.68
N ALA A 15 -8.66 31.41 -3.40
CA ALA A 15 -8.31 32.69 -2.80
C ALA A 15 -6.91 33.23 -3.19
N HIS A 16 -6.08 32.39 -3.80
CA HIS A 16 -4.70 32.72 -4.22
C HIS A 16 -4.45 32.32 -5.67
N PRO A 17 -5.14 32.95 -6.64
CA PRO A 17 -5.09 32.57 -8.05
C PRO A 17 -3.74 32.85 -8.73
N ASP A 18 -2.89 33.65 -8.08
CA ASP A 18 -1.51 33.96 -8.47
C ASP A 18 -0.51 32.84 -8.11
N LEU A 19 -0.94 31.86 -7.29
CA LEU A 19 -0.09 30.76 -6.88
C LEU A 19 -0.43 29.46 -7.63
N ILE A 20 0.59 28.70 -8.00
CA ILE A 20 0.43 27.37 -8.57
C ILE A 20 -0.10 26.42 -7.48
N CYS A 21 -1.19 25.71 -7.77
CA CYS A 21 -1.76 24.67 -6.94
C CYS A 21 -1.46 23.32 -7.55
N VAL A 22 -0.81 22.44 -6.77
CA VAL A 22 -0.52 21.04 -7.12
C VAL A 22 -1.25 20.15 -6.14
N GLU A 23 -2.17 19.32 -6.61
CA GLU A 23 -2.84 18.29 -5.82
C GLU A 23 -1.93 17.06 -5.68
N PRO A 24 -1.29 16.82 -4.51
CA PRO A 24 -0.39 15.69 -4.32
C PRO A 24 -1.09 14.48 -3.72
N GLY A 25 -0.49 13.30 -3.84
CA GLY A 25 -0.90 12.11 -3.14
C GLY A 25 -2.31 11.65 -3.50
N ILE A 26 -2.67 11.71 -4.80
CA ILE A 26 -3.99 11.31 -5.25
C ILE A 26 -4.09 9.79 -5.25
N GLY A 27 -4.82 9.27 -4.24
CA GLY A 27 -5.15 7.86 -4.06
C GLY A 27 -6.66 7.60 -3.97
N TYR A 28 -7.50 8.52 -4.46
CA TYR A 28 -8.95 8.47 -4.36
C TYR A 28 -9.62 8.77 -5.70
N ALA A 29 -10.86 8.27 -5.85
CA ALA A 29 -11.51 8.18 -7.16
C ALA A 29 -12.25 9.45 -7.60
N GLY A 30 -12.34 10.51 -6.82
CA GLY A 30 -13.11 11.69 -7.18
C GLY A 30 -12.72 12.93 -6.40
N GLY A 31 -13.25 14.11 -6.85
CA GLY A 31 -13.00 15.38 -6.19
C GLY A 31 -11.69 16.07 -6.62
N HIS A 32 -10.99 15.55 -7.64
CA HIS A 32 -9.82 16.21 -8.21
C HIS A 32 -10.24 17.46 -8.97
N TRP A 33 -9.53 18.56 -8.78
CA TRP A 33 -9.90 19.84 -9.35
C TRP A 33 -8.70 20.65 -9.85
N ALA A 34 -7.51 20.45 -9.26
CA ALA A 34 -6.33 21.21 -9.67
C ALA A 34 -5.87 20.81 -11.07
N ARG A 35 -5.24 21.75 -11.77
CA ARG A 35 -4.62 21.52 -13.08
C ARG A 35 -3.42 20.58 -12.97
N PHE A 36 -2.61 20.76 -11.93
CA PHE A 36 -1.42 19.97 -11.69
C PHE A 36 -1.73 18.88 -10.64
N LYS A 37 -1.50 17.62 -11.01
CA LYS A 37 -1.89 16.48 -10.19
C LYS A 37 -0.74 15.48 -10.05
N VAL A 38 -0.58 14.95 -8.85
CA VAL A 38 0.38 13.89 -8.54
C VAL A 38 -0.38 12.68 -8.00
N PHE A 39 -0.38 11.59 -8.75
CA PHE A 39 -1.02 10.33 -8.39
C PHE A 39 -0.04 9.42 -7.65
N GLU A 40 -0.56 8.60 -6.73
CA GLU A 40 0.25 7.68 -5.91
C GLU A 40 0.78 6.47 -6.68
N SER A 41 0.10 6.08 -7.78
CA SER A 41 0.47 4.94 -8.63
C SER A 41 -0.11 5.07 -10.03
N TYR A 42 0.41 4.32 -10.98
CA TYR A 42 -0.19 4.21 -12.32
C TYR A 42 -1.56 3.52 -12.27
N ALA A 43 -1.79 2.62 -11.31
CA ALA A 43 -3.08 1.98 -11.14
C ALA A 43 -4.19 3.02 -10.89
N ILE A 44 -4.01 3.95 -9.95
CA ILE A 44 -5.01 4.97 -9.66
C ILE A 44 -5.05 6.04 -10.75
N TYR A 45 -3.91 6.38 -11.35
CA TYR A 45 -3.84 7.32 -12.47
C TYR A 45 -4.68 6.82 -13.67
N HIS A 46 -4.51 5.55 -14.06
CA HIS A 46 -5.28 4.96 -15.16
C HIS A 46 -6.75 4.74 -14.79
N ALA A 47 -7.05 4.38 -13.53
CA ALA A 47 -8.43 4.30 -13.06
C ALA A 47 -9.13 5.66 -13.15
N TYR A 48 -8.44 6.73 -12.73
CA TYR A 48 -8.92 8.11 -12.88
C TYR A 48 -9.17 8.47 -14.36
N ALA A 49 -8.19 8.21 -15.24
CA ALA A 49 -8.34 8.47 -16.67
C ALA A 49 -9.55 7.74 -17.30
N GLY A 50 -9.77 6.48 -16.88
CA GLY A 50 -10.94 5.71 -17.31
C GLY A 50 -12.28 6.27 -16.84
N MET A 51 -12.30 6.91 -15.66
CA MET A 51 -13.51 7.53 -15.09
C MET A 51 -13.90 8.85 -15.75
N GLN A 52 -12.99 9.52 -16.50
CA GLN A 52 -13.27 10.78 -17.20
C GLN A 52 -14.21 10.63 -18.40
N GLY A 53 -14.55 9.43 -18.79
CA GLY A 53 -15.57 9.13 -19.78
C GLY A 53 -15.22 7.96 -20.70
N VAL A 54 -16.27 7.26 -21.12
CA VAL A 54 -16.16 6.15 -22.06
C VAL A 54 -15.58 6.63 -23.38
N GLY A 55 -14.44 6.06 -23.77
CA GLY A 55 -13.79 6.31 -25.05
C GLY A 55 -12.79 7.47 -25.10
N SER A 56 -12.64 8.25 -24.04
CA SER A 56 -11.64 9.33 -24.03
C SER A 56 -10.31 8.92 -23.43
N CYS A 57 -10.29 8.17 -22.31
CA CYS A 57 -9.07 7.85 -21.55
C CYS A 57 -8.08 9.04 -21.56
N LYS A 58 -8.61 10.25 -21.44
CA LYS A 58 -7.83 11.46 -21.52
C LYS A 58 -6.97 11.61 -20.28
N GLN A 59 -5.73 11.97 -20.52
CA GLN A 59 -4.79 12.42 -19.52
C GLN A 59 -4.39 13.84 -19.88
N ASP A 60 -4.18 14.67 -18.87
CA ASP A 60 -3.75 16.04 -19.06
C ASP A 60 -2.22 16.15 -18.96
N TRP A 61 -1.68 17.21 -19.59
CA TRP A 61 -0.30 17.59 -19.39
C TRP A 61 -0.07 17.94 -17.94
N TYR A 62 1.10 17.59 -17.42
CA TYR A 62 1.51 17.83 -16.03
C TYR A 62 0.78 16.97 -14.98
N GLU A 63 0.12 15.91 -15.39
CA GLU A 63 -0.28 14.83 -14.51
C GLU A 63 0.84 13.81 -14.43
N VAL A 64 1.31 13.50 -13.20
CA VAL A 64 2.45 12.62 -12.98
C VAL A 64 2.14 11.58 -11.91
N VAL A 65 2.92 10.52 -11.91
CA VAL A 65 2.91 9.53 -10.83
C VAL A 65 4.17 9.71 -9.98
N ILE A 66 3.99 10.06 -8.72
CA ILE A 66 5.05 10.07 -7.70
C ILE A 66 4.51 9.30 -6.49
N PRO A 67 5.17 8.20 -6.09
CA PRO A 67 4.67 7.37 -5.01
C PRO A 67 4.70 8.09 -3.66
N ASN A 68 3.96 7.57 -2.69
CA ASN A 68 4.09 7.98 -1.31
C ASN A 68 5.48 7.60 -0.77
N TYR A 69 5.90 8.27 0.30
CA TYR A 69 7.21 8.10 0.88
C TYR A 69 7.14 7.80 2.38
N PHE A 70 8.22 7.21 2.87
CA PHE A 70 8.39 6.82 4.26
C PHE A 70 9.75 7.26 4.77
N ASP A 71 9.82 7.54 6.07
CA ASP A 71 11.08 7.64 6.77
C ASP A 71 11.56 6.23 7.12
N ILE A 72 12.77 5.87 6.68
CA ILE A 72 13.31 4.53 6.94
C ILE A 72 13.52 4.27 8.43
N ASP A 73 13.77 5.30 9.23
CA ASP A 73 13.98 5.19 10.67
C ASP A 73 12.68 4.84 11.43
N ASP A 74 11.54 4.90 10.75
CA ASP A 74 10.26 4.45 11.29
C ASP A 74 10.08 2.93 11.28
N PHE A 75 11.04 2.14 10.72
CA PHE A 75 10.91 0.70 10.54
C PHE A 75 12.11 -0.04 11.12
N ASP A 76 11.84 -1.21 11.70
CA ASP A 76 12.88 -2.14 12.16
C ASP A 76 13.06 -3.23 11.11
N TYR A 77 14.31 -3.51 10.72
CA TYR A 77 14.64 -4.60 9.81
C TYR A 77 15.08 -5.84 10.60
N ASN A 78 14.54 -7.02 10.22
CA ASN A 78 14.98 -8.29 10.77
C ASN A 78 15.05 -9.37 9.68
N GLU A 79 16.17 -10.06 9.58
CA GLU A 79 16.34 -11.22 8.70
C GLU A 79 15.70 -12.48 9.25
N LYS A 80 15.70 -12.63 10.58
CA LYS A 80 15.12 -13.82 11.25
C LYS A 80 13.65 -13.58 11.50
N LYS A 81 12.81 -14.35 10.83
CA LYS A 81 11.37 -14.27 10.96
C LYS A 81 10.85 -15.28 11.98
N GLU A 82 9.83 -14.89 12.73
CA GLU A 82 9.06 -15.77 13.62
C GLU A 82 8.01 -16.56 12.79
N ASP A 83 7.48 -17.65 13.36
CA ASP A 83 6.51 -18.51 12.64
C ASP A 83 5.07 -18.00 12.82
N TYR A 84 4.80 -16.83 12.27
CA TYR A 84 3.44 -16.30 12.11
C TYR A 84 3.31 -15.48 10.84
N TYR A 85 2.09 -15.44 10.32
CA TYR A 85 1.67 -14.52 9.26
C TYR A 85 1.01 -13.29 9.88
N LEU A 86 1.17 -12.13 9.26
CA LEU A 86 0.61 -10.87 9.73
C LEU A 86 -0.50 -10.40 8.79
N TYR A 87 -1.57 -9.87 9.38
CA TYR A 87 -2.51 -8.98 8.71
C TYR A 87 -2.54 -7.66 9.50
N LEU A 88 -2.15 -6.57 8.86
CA LEU A 88 -2.12 -5.24 9.48
C LEU A 88 -3.04 -4.28 8.72
N GLY A 89 -4.12 -3.85 9.35
CA GLY A 89 -5.08 -2.93 8.75
C GLY A 89 -6.47 -3.02 9.37
N ARG A 90 -7.39 -2.25 8.83
CA ARG A 90 -8.80 -2.34 9.24
C ARG A 90 -9.36 -3.72 8.92
N VAL A 91 -10.06 -4.30 9.91
CA VAL A 91 -10.62 -5.66 9.81
C VAL A 91 -12.07 -5.56 9.34
N TYR A 92 -12.25 -5.66 8.04
CA TYR A 92 -13.55 -5.74 7.37
C TYR A 92 -13.37 -6.42 5.99
N SER A 93 -14.46 -6.95 5.42
CA SER A 93 -14.41 -7.78 4.21
C SER A 93 -13.81 -7.10 2.98
N GLY A 94 -13.98 -5.80 2.80
CA GLY A 94 -13.38 -5.06 1.69
C GLY A 94 -11.84 -5.05 1.69
N LYS A 95 -11.19 -5.33 2.84
CA LYS A 95 -9.75 -5.52 2.96
C LYS A 95 -9.31 -6.98 2.79
N GLY A 96 -10.25 -7.91 2.55
CA GLY A 96 -9.97 -9.32 2.24
C GLY A 96 -9.35 -10.11 3.39
N VAL A 97 -9.61 -9.70 4.63
CA VAL A 97 -9.08 -10.39 5.82
C VAL A 97 -9.46 -11.87 5.86
N GLU A 98 -10.63 -12.23 5.30
CA GLU A 98 -11.13 -13.60 5.17
C GLU A 98 -10.17 -14.49 4.37
N ILE A 99 -9.49 -13.94 3.37
CA ILE A 99 -8.48 -14.65 2.57
C ILE A 99 -7.30 -15.05 3.45
N ALA A 100 -6.80 -14.14 4.28
CA ALA A 100 -5.71 -14.41 5.21
C ALA A 100 -6.12 -15.48 6.24
N ILE A 101 -7.32 -15.35 6.80
CA ILE A 101 -7.89 -16.31 7.76
C ILE A 101 -7.99 -17.70 7.12
N GLN A 102 -8.62 -17.81 5.97
CA GLN A 102 -8.84 -19.10 5.31
C GLN A 102 -7.51 -19.75 4.88
N ALA A 103 -6.58 -18.98 4.30
CA ALA A 103 -5.29 -19.52 3.86
C ALA A 103 -4.46 -20.06 5.04
N THR A 104 -4.43 -19.34 6.15
CA THR A 104 -3.70 -19.78 7.36
C THR A 104 -4.38 -20.95 8.05
N GLU A 105 -5.71 -21.02 8.05
CA GLU A 105 -6.47 -22.17 8.56
C GLU A 105 -6.16 -23.45 7.76
N ILE A 106 -6.22 -23.39 6.43
CA ILE A 106 -5.94 -24.53 5.55
C ILE A 106 -4.55 -25.12 5.82
N LEU A 107 -3.54 -24.27 6.07
CA LEU A 107 -2.18 -24.71 6.29
C LEU A 107 -1.81 -24.89 7.77
N GLY A 108 -2.75 -24.70 8.69
CA GLY A 108 -2.50 -24.80 10.13
C GLY A 108 -1.44 -23.78 10.60
N LYS A 109 -1.43 -22.57 10.05
CA LYS A 109 -0.47 -21.51 10.36
C LYS A 109 -1.06 -20.47 11.29
N LYS A 110 -0.22 -19.92 12.17
CA LYS A 110 -0.61 -18.82 13.05
C LYS A 110 -0.81 -17.54 12.22
N LEU A 111 -1.96 -16.87 12.43
CA LEU A 111 -2.24 -15.54 11.90
C LEU A 111 -2.35 -14.55 13.06
N VAL A 112 -1.57 -13.48 13.00
CA VAL A 112 -1.70 -12.32 13.89
C VAL A 112 -2.40 -11.21 13.13
N ILE A 113 -3.50 -10.71 13.69
CA ILE A 113 -4.27 -9.59 13.12
C ILE A 113 -4.14 -8.38 14.03
N ALA A 114 -3.70 -7.27 13.45
CA ALA A 114 -3.61 -5.97 14.12
C ALA A 114 -4.37 -4.89 13.36
N GLY A 115 -5.19 -4.12 14.05
CA GLY A 115 -5.94 -3.01 13.50
C GLY A 115 -7.35 -2.89 14.07
N GLN A 116 -8.03 -1.83 13.71
CA GLN A 116 -9.39 -1.61 14.15
C GLN A 116 -10.33 -2.63 13.49
N LYS A 117 -11.12 -3.32 14.30
CA LYS A 117 -12.10 -4.31 13.89
C LYS A 117 -13.50 -3.72 13.92
N GLU A 118 -14.30 -4.00 12.89
CA GLU A 118 -15.73 -3.68 12.90
C GLU A 118 -16.44 -4.35 14.07
N GLU A 119 -17.44 -3.68 14.63
CA GLU A 119 -18.24 -4.22 15.71
C GLU A 119 -18.95 -5.49 15.25
N GLY A 120 -18.95 -6.52 16.09
CA GLY A 120 -19.56 -7.82 15.77
C GLY A 120 -18.76 -8.73 14.83
N TYR A 121 -17.65 -8.27 14.25
CA TYR A 121 -16.80 -9.13 13.42
C TYR A 121 -16.16 -10.24 14.27
N LYS A 122 -16.46 -11.50 13.94
CA LYS A 122 -15.98 -12.69 14.66
C LYS A 122 -14.72 -13.23 14.01
N LEU A 123 -13.71 -13.47 14.81
CA LEU A 123 -12.47 -14.13 14.38
C LEU A 123 -12.45 -15.57 14.90
N PRO A 124 -11.92 -16.53 14.11
CA PRO A 124 -11.79 -17.92 14.55
C PRO A 124 -10.64 -18.09 15.57
N ASP A 125 -10.66 -19.20 16.31
CA ASP A 125 -9.75 -19.45 17.44
C ASP A 125 -8.27 -19.54 17.07
N HIS A 126 -7.92 -19.86 15.81
CA HIS A 126 -6.52 -19.91 15.35
C HIS A 126 -5.89 -18.55 15.10
N VAL A 127 -6.69 -17.49 15.18
CA VAL A 127 -6.27 -16.10 14.93
C VAL A 127 -5.97 -15.40 16.25
N GLU A 128 -4.75 -14.87 16.37
CA GLU A 128 -4.41 -13.96 17.44
C GLU A 128 -4.75 -12.52 17.05
N TYR A 129 -5.76 -11.94 17.70
CA TYR A 129 -6.12 -10.54 17.51
C TYR A 129 -5.50 -9.67 18.59
N VAL A 130 -4.63 -8.75 18.21
CA VAL A 130 -3.90 -7.88 19.13
C VAL A 130 -4.49 -6.47 19.27
N GLY A 131 -5.59 -6.19 18.57
CA GLY A 131 -6.22 -4.87 18.60
C GLY A 131 -5.48 -3.82 17.77
N TYR A 132 -5.62 -2.56 18.16
CA TYR A 132 -4.89 -1.46 17.52
C TYR A 132 -3.41 -1.54 17.89
N ALA A 133 -2.55 -1.56 16.87
CA ALA A 133 -1.10 -1.56 17.06
C ALA A 133 -0.56 -0.12 17.02
N ASP A 134 0.08 0.32 18.08
CA ASP A 134 0.86 1.54 18.09
C ASP A 134 2.14 1.42 17.25
N VAL A 135 2.91 2.48 17.12
CA VAL A 135 4.12 2.52 16.29
C VAL A 135 5.11 1.41 16.68
N ASN A 136 5.37 1.21 17.96
CA ASN A 136 6.34 0.23 18.44
C ASN A 136 5.86 -1.21 18.20
N MET A 137 4.57 -1.46 18.44
CA MET A 137 3.97 -2.77 18.16
C MET A 137 3.97 -3.05 16.65
N ARG A 138 3.65 -2.06 15.80
CA ARG A 138 3.73 -2.21 14.34
C ARG A 138 5.13 -2.57 13.87
N LYS A 139 6.16 -1.83 14.32
CA LYS A 139 7.58 -2.12 14.02
C LYS A 139 7.91 -3.58 14.33
N LYS A 140 7.58 -4.04 15.54
CA LYS A 140 7.84 -5.39 15.99
C LYS A 140 7.07 -6.45 15.19
N LEU A 141 5.78 -6.24 14.95
CA LEU A 141 4.94 -7.17 14.19
C LEU A 141 5.40 -7.30 12.74
N MET A 142 5.71 -6.18 12.08
CA MET A 142 6.17 -6.20 10.69
C MET A 142 7.55 -6.82 10.56
N SER A 143 8.52 -6.45 11.40
CA SER A 143 9.90 -6.95 11.28
C SER A 143 10.03 -8.44 11.53
N ASN A 144 9.16 -9.04 12.34
CA ASN A 144 9.28 -10.44 12.75
C ASN A 144 8.36 -11.42 11.99
N ALA A 145 7.34 -10.95 11.27
CA ALA A 145 6.42 -11.83 10.57
C ALA A 145 7.11 -12.64 9.45
N THR A 146 6.69 -13.89 9.26
CA THR A 146 7.08 -14.72 8.11
C THR A 146 6.70 -14.03 6.79
N ALA A 147 5.49 -13.49 6.71
CA ALA A 147 4.98 -12.67 5.63
C ALA A 147 3.75 -11.90 6.10
N SER A 148 3.40 -10.85 5.35
CA SER A 148 2.18 -10.06 5.61
C SER A 148 1.17 -10.23 4.49
N PHE A 149 -0.09 -10.49 4.85
CA PHE A 149 -1.22 -10.53 3.93
C PHE A 149 -1.78 -9.12 3.69
N ILE A 150 -1.94 -8.76 2.43
CA ILE A 150 -2.57 -7.50 1.99
C ILE A 150 -3.50 -7.81 0.81
N PRO A 151 -4.54 -8.62 1.03
CA PRO A 151 -5.40 -9.15 -0.02
C PRO A 151 -6.57 -8.20 -0.33
N SER A 152 -6.29 -6.90 -0.54
CA SER A 152 -7.31 -5.88 -0.79
C SER A 152 -8.24 -6.25 -1.94
N MET A 153 -9.56 -6.21 -1.69
CA MET A 153 -10.60 -6.57 -2.67
C MET A 153 -10.98 -5.40 -3.59
N TYR A 154 -10.44 -4.23 -3.36
CA TYR A 154 -10.59 -3.05 -4.21
C TYR A 154 -9.27 -2.68 -4.90
N VAL A 155 -9.32 -1.74 -5.85
CA VAL A 155 -8.12 -1.20 -6.48
C VAL A 155 -7.36 -0.38 -5.44
N GLU A 156 -6.35 -1.01 -4.82
CA GLU A 156 -5.49 -0.33 -3.84
C GLU A 156 -4.69 0.77 -4.54
N PRO A 157 -4.75 2.03 -4.08
CA PRO A 157 -4.10 3.14 -4.76
C PRO A 157 -2.59 3.11 -4.67
N PHE A 158 -2.05 2.83 -3.47
CA PHE A 158 -0.61 2.80 -3.23
C PHE A 158 -0.15 1.57 -2.42
N GLY A 159 -0.93 1.15 -1.42
CA GLY A 159 -0.57 0.02 -0.57
C GLY A 159 0.51 0.36 0.47
N GLY A 160 0.32 1.43 1.23
CA GLY A 160 1.31 1.87 2.23
C GLY A 160 1.78 0.77 3.15
N VAL A 161 0.86 -0.04 3.69
CA VAL A 161 1.21 -1.20 4.55
C VAL A 161 2.12 -2.21 3.84
N GLN A 162 2.01 -2.36 2.51
CA GLN A 162 2.90 -3.23 1.75
C GLN A 162 4.33 -2.70 1.78
N VAL A 163 4.54 -1.42 1.50
CA VAL A 163 5.86 -0.80 1.53
C VAL A 163 6.46 -0.80 2.95
N GLU A 164 5.65 -0.52 3.98
CA GLU A 164 6.06 -0.61 5.39
C GLU A 164 6.60 -2.00 5.75
N ASN A 165 5.93 -3.07 5.29
CA ASN A 165 6.42 -4.43 5.47
C ASN A 165 7.73 -4.68 4.70
N LEU A 166 7.86 -4.19 3.48
CA LEU A 166 9.10 -4.32 2.71
C LEU A 166 10.28 -3.62 3.38
N LEU A 167 10.07 -2.41 3.91
CA LEU A 167 11.09 -1.69 4.70
C LEU A 167 11.49 -2.45 5.96
N SER A 168 10.59 -3.26 6.50
CA SER A 168 10.86 -4.16 7.63
C SER A 168 11.48 -5.51 7.21
N GLY A 169 11.78 -5.71 5.92
CA GLY A 169 12.30 -6.97 5.38
C GLY A 169 11.27 -8.09 5.33
N THR A 170 9.98 -7.77 5.33
CA THR A 170 8.91 -8.78 5.38
C THR A 170 8.22 -8.90 4.02
N PRO A 171 8.24 -10.09 3.42
CA PRO A 171 7.58 -10.32 2.15
C PRO A 171 6.06 -10.20 2.26
N THR A 172 5.41 -9.85 1.15
CA THR A 172 3.98 -9.59 1.13
C THR A 172 3.20 -10.53 0.21
N LEU A 173 2.03 -10.96 0.66
CA LEU A 173 1.06 -11.74 -0.09
C LEU A 173 -0.13 -10.84 -0.44
N THR A 174 -0.19 -10.42 -1.70
CA THR A 174 -1.15 -9.42 -2.15
C THR A 174 -2.10 -10.00 -3.20
N THR A 175 -3.20 -9.32 -3.46
CA THR A 175 -3.95 -9.52 -4.70
C THR A 175 -3.13 -9.04 -5.91
N ASP A 176 -3.47 -9.52 -7.13
CA ASP A 176 -2.76 -9.18 -8.37
C ASP A 176 -3.48 -8.09 -9.16
N TRP A 177 -3.81 -6.97 -8.48
CA TRP A 177 -4.39 -5.77 -9.07
C TRP A 177 -4.09 -4.52 -8.27
N GLY A 178 -4.54 -3.37 -8.77
CA GLY A 178 -4.21 -2.08 -8.16
C GLY A 178 -2.70 -1.81 -8.20
N CYS A 179 -2.21 -1.07 -7.24
CA CYS A 179 -0.79 -0.73 -7.12
C CYS A 179 0.13 -1.94 -6.92
N PHE A 180 -0.39 -3.10 -6.51
CA PHE A 180 0.46 -4.27 -6.27
C PHE A 180 1.10 -4.81 -7.55
N ALA A 181 0.52 -4.55 -8.72
CA ALA A 181 1.16 -4.85 -10.00
C ALA A 181 2.47 -4.07 -10.20
N GLU A 182 2.60 -2.90 -9.58
CA GLU A 182 3.76 -2.01 -9.61
C GLU A 182 4.69 -2.23 -8.41
N ASN A 183 4.11 -2.32 -7.20
CA ASN A 183 4.83 -2.23 -5.93
C ASN A 183 5.21 -3.58 -5.32
N ASN A 184 4.71 -4.70 -5.86
CA ASN A 184 5.04 -6.04 -5.38
C ASN A 184 5.64 -6.92 -6.50
N PRO A 185 6.93 -6.79 -6.84
CA PRO A 185 7.62 -7.67 -7.78
C PRO A 185 7.46 -9.14 -7.41
N HIS A 186 6.64 -9.86 -8.19
CA HIS A 186 6.27 -11.26 -7.94
C HIS A 186 7.48 -12.18 -7.89
N GLY A 187 7.62 -12.93 -6.81
CA GLY A 187 8.74 -13.85 -6.59
C GLY A 187 10.02 -13.17 -6.09
N ILE A 188 10.02 -11.84 -5.86
CA ILE A 188 11.16 -11.07 -5.37
C ILE A 188 10.86 -10.44 -4.01
N THR A 189 9.75 -9.72 -3.89
CA THR A 189 9.34 -9.06 -2.64
C THR A 189 8.12 -9.71 -1.99
N GLY A 190 7.56 -10.71 -2.65
CA GLY A 190 6.38 -11.43 -2.23
C GLY A 190 5.70 -12.10 -3.42
N TYR A 191 4.43 -12.42 -3.25
CA TYR A 191 3.64 -13.05 -4.30
C TYR A 191 2.33 -12.30 -4.51
N ARG A 192 1.98 -12.10 -5.79
CA ARG A 192 0.69 -11.57 -6.21
C ARG A 192 -0.20 -12.75 -6.56
N CYS A 193 -1.41 -12.79 -6.00
CA CYS A 193 -2.32 -13.91 -6.00
C CYS A 193 -3.70 -13.50 -6.52
N ARG A 194 -4.39 -14.41 -7.22
CA ARG A 194 -5.75 -14.22 -7.74
C ARG A 194 -6.74 -15.21 -7.17
N THR A 195 -6.26 -16.34 -6.71
CA THR A 195 -7.06 -17.45 -6.19
C THR A 195 -6.54 -17.89 -4.81
N MET A 196 -7.35 -18.62 -4.07
CA MET A 196 -6.90 -19.25 -2.83
C MET A 196 -5.73 -20.20 -3.07
N GLY A 197 -5.74 -20.94 -4.19
CA GLY A 197 -4.63 -21.80 -4.59
C GLY A 197 -3.31 -21.02 -4.71
N ASP A 198 -3.35 -19.83 -5.33
CA ASP A 198 -2.14 -18.99 -5.45
C ASP A 198 -1.62 -18.54 -4.08
N PHE A 199 -2.52 -18.20 -3.12
CA PHE A 199 -2.11 -17.85 -1.77
C PHE A 199 -1.47 -19.04 -1.04
N ILE A 200 -2.03 -20.24 -1.19
CA ILE A 200 -1.47 -21.47 -0.61
C ILE A 200 -0.08 -21.76 -1.20
N ASP A 201 0.05 -21.69 -2.53
CA ASP A 201 1.33 -21.89 -3.22
C ASP A 201 2.36 -20.83 -2.82
N ALA A 202 1.94 -19.58 -2.68
CA ALA A 202 2.76 -18.50 -2.21
C ALA A 202 3.28 -18.75 -0.78
N MET A 203 2.41 -19.21 0.14
CA MET A 203 2.82 -19.58 1.50
C MET A 203 3.84 -20.72 1.53
N HIS A 204 3.69 -21.74 0.67
CA HIS A 204 4.67 -22.83 0.53
C HIS A 204 6.03 -22.33 0.02
N ASN A 205 6.02 -21.29 -0.81
CA ASN A 205 7.23 -20.75 -1.44
C ASN A 205 7.81 -19.53 -0.72
N ILE A 206 7.18 -19.03 0.33
CA ILE A 206 7.53 -17.75 0.95
C ILE A 206 8.98 -17.66 1.43
N LYS A 207 9.54 -18.77 1.87
CA LYS A 207 10.95 -18.85 2.33
C LYS A 207 11.98 -18.65 1.21
N LYS A 208 11.56 -18.62 -0.06
CA LYS A 208 12.44 -18.29 -1.20
C LYS A 208 12.66 -16.78 -1.32
N ILE A 209 11.80 -15.96 -0.71
CA ILE A 209 11.94 -14.51 -0.71
C ILE A 209 12.94 -14.12 0.38
N ARG A 210 13.96 -13.37 0.00
CA ARG A 210 14.96 -12.90 0.96
C ARG A 210 14.52 -11.58 1.58
N PRO A 211 14.58 -11.42 2.90
CA PRO A 211 14.27 -10.15 3.57
C PRO A 211 15.07 -8.96 3.01
N ALA A 212 16.32 -9.19 2.63
CA ALA A 212 17.17 -8.16 2.04
C ALA A 212 16.64 -7.63 0.69
N ASP A 213 16.01 -8.48 -0.13
CA ASP A 213 15.41 -8.05 -1.40
C ASP A 213 14.15 -7.21 -1.16
N CYS A 214 13.37 -7.56 -0.13
CA CYS A 214 12.23 -6.75 0.31
C CYS A 214 12.69 -5.34 0.72
N LEU A 215 13.68 -5.25 1.61
CA LEU A 215 14.24 -3.97 2.05
C LEU A 215 14.84 -3.17 0.88
N ALA A 216 15.60 -3.83 0.01
CA ALA A 216 16.22 -3.16 -1.14
C ALA A 216 15.18 -2.52 -2.06
N PHE A 217 14.07 -3.23 -2.31
CA PHE A 217 12.96 -2.67 -3.11
C PHE A 217 12.20 -1.59 -2.34
N GLY A 218 11.89 -1.81 -1.05
CA GLY A 218 11.20 -0.85 -0.19
C GLY A 218 11.90 0.51 -0.12
N LYS A 219 13.24 0.53 -0.19
CA LYS A 219 14.04 1.76 -0.21
C LYS A 219 13.78 2.68 -1.41
N ASN A 220 13.14 2.22 -2.47
CA ASN A 220 12.70 3.09 -3.56
C ASN A 220 11.60 4.08 -3.13
N PHE A 221 10.95 3.84 -1.99
CA PHE A 221 9.87 4.65 -1.44
C PHE A 221 10.31 5.46 -0.21
N THR A 222 11.60 5.63 0.02
CA THR A 222 12.10 6.48 1.11
C THR A 222 12.11 7.95 0.70
N LEU A 223 12.07 8.84 1.68
CA LEU A 223 12.02 10.29 1.47
C LEU A 223 13.16 10.78 0.56
N ASP A 224 14.38 10.27 0.74
CA ASP A 224 15.55 10.63 -0.08
C ASP A 224 15.41 10.23 -1.56
N LYS A 225 14.54 9.26 -1.88
CA LYS A 225 14.25 8.84 -3.27
C LYS A 225 13.08 9.60 -3.88
N VAL A 226 12.07 9.89 -3.07
CA VAL A 226 10.81 10.48 -3.57
C VAL A 226 10.86 12.01 -3.59
N ALA A 227 11.52 12.66 -2.62
CA ALA A 227 11.60 14.12 -2.58
C ALA A 227 12.23 14.73 -3.87
N PRO A 228 13.30 14.16 -4.46
CA PRO A 228 13.81 14.66 -5.74
C PRO A 228 12.83 14.54 -6.91
N MET A 229 11.88 13.59 -6.88
CA MET A 229 10.85 13.48 -7.91
C MET A 229 9.88 14.67 -7.84
N TYR A 230 9.49 15.08 -6.62
CA TYR A 230 8.68 16.28 -6.42
C TYR A 230 9.46 17.55 -6.80
N GLU A 231 10.72 17.67 -6.40
CA GLU A 231 11.56 18.80 -6.77
C GLU A 231 11.68 18.96 -8.29
N LYS A 232 11.95 17.84 -8.99
CA LYS A 232 11.97 17.84 -10.46
C LYS A 232 10.63 18.29 -11.03
N TYR A 233 9.53 17.73 -10.54
CA TYR A 233 8.19 18.05 -11.04
C TYR A 233 7.87 19.54 -10.83
N PHE A 234 8.19 20.11 -9.67
CA PHE A 234 7.98 21.54 -9.42
C PHE A 234 8.81 22.42 -10.37
N ASN A 235 10.03 22.03 -10.66
CA ASN A 235 10.88 22.76 -11.64
C ASN A 235 10.32 22.64 -13.08
N ASP A 236 9.69 21.51 -13.41
CA ASP A 236 9.11 21.30 -14.75
C ASP A 236 7.83 22.14 -14.98
N ILE A 237 7.12 22.57 -13.93
CA ILE A 237 5.86 23.33 -14.02
C ILE A 237 6.01 24.82 -13.71
N LEU A 238 7.14 25.27 -13.21
CA LEU A 238 7.50 26.68 -12.99
C LEU A 238 7.99 27.35 -14.28
#